data_38ca63f91f235a28044ea438d5eb2e8b
#
_entry.id   38ca63f91f235a28044ea438d5eb2e8b
#
_cell.length_a   1.000
_cell.length_b   1.000
_cell.length_c   1.000
_cell.angle_alpha   90.00
_cell.angle_beta   90.00
_cell.angle_gamma   90.00
#
_symmetry.space_group_name_H-M   'P 1'
#
loop_
_entity.id
_entity.type
_entity.pdbx_description
1 polymer ?
#
loop_
_entity_poly.entity_id
_entity_poly.type
_entity_poly.pdbx_seq_one_letter_code
_entity_poly.pdbx_strand_id
1 'polypeptide(L)'
;MQPKILKANNPHEYLTPERCYIAENFSDKDVSIARATVKPGITTKAHHLKKIQEIYIITAGEGEVTFSGLESTNVSVGDVIVIPAGTSQKITNTGQTDLVFYCVCTPRFTEDCYFDDEIEQKL
;
A
#
# COMPACT_ATOMS: atom_id res chain seq x y z
N MET A 1 16.72 -20.64 -10.47
CA MET A 1 16.72 -19.16 -10.51
C MET A 1 18.04 -18.65 -10.00
N GLN A 2 18.59 -17.66 -10.67
CA GLN A 2 19.82 -17.00 -10.22
C GLN A 2 19.47 -15.95 -9.17
N PRO A 3 20.24 -15.87 -8.08
CA PRO A 3 20.06 -14.77 -7.13
C PRO A 3 20.40 -13.44 -7.81
N LYS A 4 19.72 -12.38 -7.38
CA LYS A 4 19.95 -11.05 -7.94
C LYS A 4 19.75 -9.98 -6.87
N ILE A 5 20.40 -8.83 -7.09
CA ILE A 5 20.29 -7.67 -6.22
C ILE A 5 19.75 -6.53 -7.08
N LEU A 6 18.63 -5.96 -6.65
CA LEU A 6 18.02 -4.81 -7.30
C LEU A 6 18.36 -3.58 -6.47
N LYS A 7 19.21 -2.71 -7.02
CA LYS A 7 19.67 -1.51 -6.30
C LYS A 7 18.56 -0.46 -6.26
N ALA A 8 18.49 0.28 -5.16
CA ALA A 8 17.51 1.35 -4.98
C ALA A 8 17.95 2.65 -5.69
N ASN A 9 18.37 2.53 -6.94
CA ASN A 9 18.91 3.68 -7.70
C ASN A 9 17.76 4.36 -8.46
N ASN A 10 17.20 5.42 -7.88
CA ASN A 10 16.21 6.26 -8.55
C ASN A 10 15.08 5.47 -9.22
N PRO A 11 14.35 4.65 -8.49
CA PRO A 11 13.22 3.97 -9.08
C PRO A 11 12.23 5.01 -9.61
N HIS A 12 11.59 4.72 -10.72
CA HIS A 12 10.55 5.57 -11.24
C HIS A 12 9.41 5.64 -10.23
N GLU A 13 9.10 6.83 -9.75
CA GLU A 13 8.02 7.06 -8.81
C GLU A 13 6.92 7.87 -9.48
N TYR A 14 5.68 7.46 -9.31
CA TYR A 14 4.55 8.13 -9.95
C TYR A 14 3.37 8.22 -8.98
N LEU A 15 2.57 9.29 -9.16
CA LEU A 15 1.36 9.50 -8.35
C LEU A 15 0.22 8.64 -8.93
N THR A 16 -0.38 7.84 -8.06
CA THR A 16 -1.50 6.98 -8.46
C THR A 16 -2.85 7.66 -8.25
N PRO A 17 -3.92 7.17 -8.90
CA PRO A 17 -5.28 7.67 -8.63
C PRO A 17 -5.73 7.49 -7.18
N GLU A 18 -5.10 6.61 -6.41
CA GLU A 18 -5.45 6.42 -5.00
C GLU A 18 -4.76 7.41 -4.06
N ARG A 19 -4.08 8.42 -4.59
CA ARG A 19 -3.48 9.54 -3.85
C ARG A 19 -2.17 9.22 -3.16
N CYS A 20 -1.49 8.17 -3.57
CA CYS A 20 -0.14 7.89 -3.06
C CYS A 20 0.84 7.75 -4.21
N TYR A 21 2.11 8.00 -3.92
CA TYR A 21 3.20 7.79 -4.86
C TYR A 21 3.66 6.35 -4.76
N ILE A 22 3.91 5.73 -5.91
CA ILE A 22 4.36 4.33 -5.97
C ILE A 22 5.65 4.23 -6.75
N ALA A 23 6.61 3.47 -6.23
CA ALA A 23 7.82 3.08 -6.93
C ALA A 23 7.92 1.56 -6.87
N GLU A 24 7.86 0.91 -8.03
CA GLU A 24 7.94 -0.54 -8.09
C GLU A 24 9.38 -1.01 -7.89
N ASN A 25 9.57 -2.02 -7.04
CA ASN A 25 10.88 -2.57 -6.72
C ASN A 25 11.12 -3.91 -7.39
N PHE A 26 10.12 -4.78 -7.39
CA PHE A 26 10.24 -6.14 -7.93
C PHE A 26 8.87 -6.73 -8.19
N SER A 27 8.78 -7.55 -9.23
CA SER A 27 7.56 -8.30 -9.52
C SER A 27 7.88 -9.58 -10.27
N ASP A 28 7.35 -10.70 -9.77
CA ASP A 28 7.27 -11.95 -10.51
C ASP A 28 5.89 -12.56 -10.23
N LYS A 29 5.64 -13.76 -10.72
CA LYS A 29 4.30 -14.37 -10.61
C LYS A 29 3.85 -14.58 -9.16
N ASP A 30 4.78 -14.74 -8.22
CA ASP A 30 4.48 -15.12 -6.85
C ASP A 30 4.43 -13.95 -5.88
N VAL A 31 5.12 -12.84 -6.19
CA VAL A 31 5.23 -11.71 -5.30
C VAL A 31 5.52 -10.43 -6.06
N SER A 32 4.99 -9.31 -5.56
CA SER A 32 5.40 -7.98 -6.01
C SER A 32 5.74 -7.12 -4.80
N ILE A 33 6.71 -6.23 -4.96
CA ILE A 33 7.15 -5.31 -3.92
C ILE A 33 7.17 -3.90 -4.51
N ALA A 34 6.49 -2.98 -3.85
CA ALA A 34 6.48 -1.57 -4.22
C ALA A 34 6.64 -0.71 -2.98
N ARG A 35 7.29 0.44 -3.13
CA ARG A 35 7.37 1.42 -2.05
C ARG A 35 6.28 2.45 -2.28
N ALA A 36 5.46 2.69 -1.24
CA ALA A 36 4.41 3.69 -1.26
C ALA A 36 4.80 4.88 -0.41
N THR A 37 4.47 6.08 -0.86
CA THR A 37 4.68 7.32 -0.12
C THR A 37 3.38 8.10 -0.09
N VAL A 38 2.92 8.44 1.12
CA VAL A 38 1.71 9.21 1.34
C VAL A 38 2.13 10.55 1.99
N LYS A 39 1.76 11.65 1.34
CA LYS A 39 2.11 12.99 1.84
C LYS A 39 1.31 13.33 3.10
N PRO A 40 1.81 14.26 3.94
CA PRO A 40 1.09 14.65 5.18
C PRO A 40 -0.35 15.06 4.91
N GLY A 41 -1.26 14.58 5.74
CA GLY A 41 -2.69 14.92 5.66
C GLY A 41 -3.48 14.17 4.61
N ILE A 42 -2.83 13.35 3.80
CA ILE A 42 -3.50 12.60 2.72
C ILE A 42 -3.99 11.25 3.25
N THR A 43 -5.19 10.87 2.80
CA THR A 43 -5.75 9.53 3.01
C THR A 43 -5.87 8.85 1.66
N THR A 44 -5.35 7.64 1.55
CA THR A 44 -5.51 6.85 0.33
C THR A 44 -6.98 6.46 0.16
N LYS A 45 -7.36 6.13 -1.08
CA LYS A 45 -8.73 5.67 -1.33
C LYS A 45 -8.98 4.34 -0.64
N ALA A 46 -10.18 4.19 -0.07
CA ALA A 46 -10.61 2.89 0.41
C ALA A 46 -10.69 1.94 -0.78
N HIS A 47 -10.04 0.79 -0.67
CA HIS A 47 -9.99 -0.19 -1.75
C HIS A 47 -9.72 -1.58 -1.20
N HIS A 48 -9.93 -2.59 -2.03
CA HIS A 48 -9.57 -3.97 -1.71
C HIS A 48 -8.96 -4.66 -2.92
N LEU A 49 -8.20 -5.70 -2.67
CA LEU A 49 -7.62 -6.54 -3.72
C LEU A 49 -8.26 -7.92 -3.66
N LYS A 50 -8.74 -8.42 -4.79
CA LYS A 50 -9.25 -9.78 -4.88
C LYS A 50 -8.10 -10.75 -5.10
N LYS A 51 -8.11 -11.87 -4.36
CA LYS A 51 -7.17 -12.99 -4.51
C LYS A 51 -5.72 -12.65 -4.17
N ILE A 52 -5.47 -11.47 -3.62
CA ILE A 52 -4.13 -11.00 -3.28
C ILE A 52 -4.11 -10.63 -1.80
N GLN A 53 -3.18 -11.23 -1.05
CA GLN A 53 -2.86 -10.76 0.30
C GLN A 53 -1.83 -9.65 0.18
N GLU A 54 -2.03 -8.57 0.92
CA GLU A 54 -1.10 -7.45 0.91
C GLU A 54 -0.55 -7.22 2.31
N ILE A 55 0.75 -6.94 2.39
CA ILE A 55 1.41 -6.62 3.65
C ILE A 55 2.09 -5.27 3.48
N TYR A 56 1.85 -4.34 4.42
CA TYR A 56 2.58 -3.08 4.49
C TYR A 56 3.63 -3.18 5.59
N ILE A 57 4.82 -2.67 5.31
CA ILE A 57 5.91 -2.57 6.27
C ILE A 57 6.27 -1.09 6.36
N ILE A 58 5.99 -0.46 7.50
CA ILE A 58 6.22 0.98 7.67
C ILE A 58 7.70 1.25 7.89
N THR A 59 8.29 2.11 7.05
CA THR A 59 9.71 2.44 7.14
C THR A 59 9.98 3.90 7.52
N ALA A 60 9.00 4.79 7.36
CA ALA A 60 9.15 6.20 7.75
C ALA A 60 7.80 6.80 8.05
N GLY A 61 7.77 7.74 8.98
CA GLY A 61 6.56 8.48 9.31
C GLY A 61 5.61 7.75 10.25
N GLU A 62 4.40 8.27 10.34
CA GLU A 62 3.33 7.70 11.16
C GLU A 62 1.99 7.90 10.47
N GLY A 63 1.05 7.03 10.77
CA GLY A 63 -0.24 7.07 10.11
C GLY A 63 -1.33 6.37 10.90
N GLU A 64 -2.46 6.23 10.23
CA GLU A 64 -3.62 5.55 10.79
C GLU A 64 -4.22 4.69 9.70
N VAL A 65 -4.36 3.40 9.98
CA VAL A 65 -4.98 2.46 9.04
C VAL A 65 -6.40 2.15 9.47
N THR A 66 -7.31 2.10 8.48
CA THR A 66 -8.71 1.81 8.71
C THR A 66 -9.13 0.64 7.84
N PHE A 67 -9.62 -0.42 8.47
CA PHE A 67 -10.29 -1.52 7.77
C PHE A 67 -11.79 -1.34 7.86
N SER A 68 -12.50 -1.71 6.79
CA SER A 68 -13.95 -1.59 6.76
C SER A 68 -14.59 -2.30 7.96
N GLY A 69 -15.45 -1.57 8.69
CA GLY A 69 -16.18 -2.11 9.85
C GLY A 69 -15.39 -2.18 11.16
N LEU A 70 -14.14 -1.73 11.16
CA LEU A 70 -13.29 -1.74 12.36
C LEU A 70 -12.85 -0.34 12.73
N GLU A 71 -12.43 -0.15 13.98
CA GLU A 71 -11.85 1.10 14.43
C GLU A 71 -10.48 1.29 13.79
N SER A 72 -10.10 2.55 13.56
CA SER A 72 -8.79 2.91 13.04
C SER A 72 -7.70 2.61 14.05
N THR A 73 -6.52 2.24 13.57
CA THR A 73 -5.36 1.92 14.39
C THR A 73 -4.18 2.76 13.96
N ASN A 74 -3.48 3.37 14.92
CA ASN A 74 -2.26 4.12 14.65
C ASN A 74 -1.12 3.16 14.33
N VAL A 75 -0.31 3.53 13.35
CA VAL A 75 0.86 2.77 12.91
C VAL A 75 2.08 3.67 12.80
N SER A 76 3.26 3.09 12.99
CA SER A 76 4.52 3.81 12.94
C SER A 76 5.65 2.89 12.45
N VAL A 77 6.86 3.42 12.40
CA VAL A 77 8.03 2.69 11.86
C VAL A 77 8.20 1.33 12.54
N GLY A 78 8.35 0.31 11.73
CA GLY A 78 8.52 -1.07 12.18
C GLY A 78 7.22 -1.87 12.24
N ASP A 79 6.07 -1.20 12.15
CA ASP A 79 4.79 -1.91 12.17
C ASP A 79 4.55 -2.62 10.85
N VAL A 80 3.89 -3.78 10.96
CA VAL A 80 3.49 -4.60 9.82
C VAL A 80 1.97 -4.68 9.81
N ILE A 81 1.38 -4.35 8.67
CA ILE A 81 -0.07 -4.39 8.49
C ILE A 81 -0.38 -5.53 7.53
N VAL A 82 -1.13 -6.53 8.00
CA VAL A 82 -1.51 -7.68 7.18
C VAL A 82 -2.94 -7.47 6.68
N ILE A 83 -3.10 -7.44 5.36
CA ILE A 83 -4.37 -7.18 4.71
C ILE A 83 -4.77 -8.42 3.92
N PRO A 84 -5.67 -9.25 4.47
CA PRO A 84 -6.15 -10.44 3.74
C PRO A 84 -6.86 -10.05 2.45
N ALA A 85 -6.86 -10.97 1.48
CA ALA A 85 -7.56 -10.77 0.22
C ALA A 85 -9.02 -10.39 0.48
N GLY A 86 -9.52 -9.40 -0.26
CA GLY A 86 -10.90 -8.96 -0.16
C GLY A 86 -11.19 -7.95 0.95
N THR A 87 -10.20 -7.61 1.78
CA THR A 87 -10.39 -6.66 2.88
C THR A 87 -10.23 -5.23 2.38
N SER A 88 -11.28 -4.42 2.55
CA SER A 88 -11.22 -3.00 2.21
C SER A 88 -10.41 -2.24 3.25
N GLN A 89 -9.49 -1.39 2.81
CA GLN A 89 -8.62 -0.62 3.69
C GLN A 89 -8.27 0.73 3.10
N LYS A 90 -7.88 1.64 3.97
CA LYS A 90 -7.28 2.93 3.62
C LYS A 90 -6.28 3.31 4.70
N ILE A 91 -5.32 4.15 4.34
CA ILE A 91 -4.31 4.64 5.29
C ILE A 91 -4.20 6.16 5.17
N THR A 92 -4.04 6.81 6.31
CA THR A 92 -3.89 8.27 6.41
C THR A 92 -2.52 8.59 6.97
N ASN A 93 -1.84 9.56 6.37
CA ASN A 93 -0.64 10.12 6.99
C ASN A 93 -1.08 11.16 8.03
N THR A 94 -0.87 10.85 9.29
CA THR A 94 -1.25 11.71 10.43
C THR A 94 -0.07 12.54 10.95
N GLY A 95 1.11 12.37 10.37
CA GLY A 95 2.32 13.06 10.80
C GLY A 95 2.62 14.32 10.00
N GLN A 96 3.82 14.84 10.22
CA GLN A 96 4.32 16.06 9.58
C GLN A 96 5.28 15.79 8.43
N THR A 97 5.71 14.54 8.28
CA THR A 97 6.64 14.09 7.22
C THR A 97 5.99 13.00 6.39
N ASP A 98 6.62 12.60 5.31
CA ASP A 98 6.09 11.54 4.45
C ASP A 98 5.93 10.24 5.22
N LEU A 99 4.81 9.56 4.99
CA LEU A 99 4.58 8.20 5.46
C LEU A 99 5.04 7.27 4.33
N VAL A 100 6.03 6.42 4.62
CA VAL A 100 6.61 5.53 3.63
C VAL A 100 6.49 4.08 4.11
N PHE A 101 6.02 3.22 3.22
CA PHE A 101 5.92 1.80 3.52
C PHE A 101 6.10 0.96 2.27
N TYR A 102 6.56 -0.27 2.47
CA TYR A 102 6.60 -1.25 1.39
C TYR A 102 5.29 -2.01 1.35
N CYS A 103 4.81 -2.22 0.13
CA CYS A 103 3.64 -3.06 -0.16
C CYS A 103 4.14 -4.36 -0.74
N VAL A 104 3.88 -5.47 -0.05
CA VAL A 104 4.26 -6.81 -0.51
C VAL A 104 2.98 -7.56 -0.83
N CYS A 105 2.79 -7.87 -2.10
CA CYS A 105 1.59 -8.58 -2.58
C CYS A 105 1.92 -10.02 -2.94
N THR A 106 1.10 -10.95 -2.49
CA THR A 106 1.23 -12.38 -2.81
C THR A 106 -0.14 -12.95 -3.19
N PRO A 107 -0.30 -13.42 -4.42
CA PRO A 107 0.61 -13.27 -5.56
C PRO A 107 0.80 -11.81 -5.96
N ARG A 108 1.50 -11.56 -7.08
CA ARG A 108 1.81 -10.19 -7.51
C ARG A 108 0.55 -9.36 -7.71
N PHE A 109 0.67 -8.06 -7.49
CA PHE A 109 -0.39 -7.11 -7.79
C PHE A 109 -0.66 -7.06 -9.30
N THR A 110 -1.96 -7.01 -9.66
CA THR A 110 -2.42 -6.76 -11.02
C THR A 110 -3.59 -5.79 -10.94
N GLU A 111 -3.73 -4.93 -11.95
CA GLU A 111 -4.77 -3.90 -11.93
C GLU A 111 -6.19 -4.48 -11.92
N ASP A 112 -6.40 -5.62 -12.55
CA ASP A 112 -7.72 -6.27 -12.60
C ASP A 112 -8.16 -6.82 -11.24
N CYS A 113 -7.25 -6.92 -10.27
CA CYS A 113 -7.59 -7.34 -8.91
C CYS A 113 -7.91 -6.17 -7.97
N TYR A 114 -7.73 -4.93 -8.43
CA TYR A 114 -7.96 -3.72 -7.63
C TYR A 114 -9.40 -3.22 -7.78
N PHE A 115 -10.05 -2.93 -6.66
CA PHE A 115 -11.43 -2.42 -6.62
C PHE A 115 -11.49 -1.19 -5.72
N ASP A 116 -11.94 -0.08 -6.31
CA ASP A 116 -12.10 1.20 -5.63
C ASP A 116 -13.45 1.21 -4.89
N ASP A 117 -13.40 1.15 -3.57
CA ASP A 117 -14.60 1.07 -2.75
C ASP A 117 -15.28 2.43 -2.56
N GLU A 118 -14.61 3.52 -2.89
CA GLU A 118 -15.21 4.85 -2.77
C GLU A 118 -16.22 5.14 -3.88
N ILE A 119 -16.06 4.53 -5.04
CA ILE A 119 -16.98 4.72 -6.16
C ILE A 119 -18.39 4.23 -5.81
N GLU A 120 -18.50 3.10 -5.12
CA GLU A 120 -19.79 2.52 -4.75
C GLU A 120 -20.54 3.35 -3.73
N GLN A 121 -19.85 4.17 -2.95
CA GLN A 121 -20.46 4.99 -1.92
C GLN A 121 -21.17 6.24 -2.46
N LYS A 122 -21.05 6.52 -3.74
CA LYS A 122 -21.67 7.69 -4.37
C LYS A 122 -23.03 7.41 -4.96
N LEU A 123 -23.50 6.20 -4.84
CA LEU A 123 -24.81 5.79 -5.36
C LEU A 123 -25.96 6.09 -4.35
#